data_b4b663a7fad9e1b84c84c65e89651ce3
#
_entry.id   b4b663a7fad9e1b84c84c65e89651ce3
#
_cell.length_a   1.000
_cell.length_b   1.000
_cell.length_c   1.000
_cell.angle_alpha   90.00
_cell.angle_beta   90.00
_cell.angle_gamma   90.00
#
_symmetry.space_group_name_H-M   'P 1'
#
loop_
_entity.id
_entity.type
_entity.pdbx_description
1 polymer ?
#
loop_
_entity_poly.entity_id
_entity_poly.type
_entity_poly.pdbx_seq_one_letter_code
_entity_poly.pdbx_strand_id
1 'polypeptide(L)'
;MLPLVVDGLGFSVREQWLLKDVSFSLGAHDRTFIVGPNGAGKSILLKICHGLLSPTTGTVRWASGSFREQRQRQAMVFQKPVLLRRSARANVEYALSVRGVAKKDARERADRVLEATGLTAIAHRPARVLSGGEQQRLVLARAWALRPQVLFLDEPAAHLDPAATAAIEDVIQQVSNAGSKIIMVTHDLGQVRRLADEVLFLHQGQLLEQAASGDFLAHAKSQEARAFVEGQLLW
;
A
#
# COMPACT_ATOMS: atom_id res chain seq x y z
N MET A 1 -4.77 15.37 6.20
CA MET A 1 -3.41 14.90 6.46
C MET A 1 -2.50 15.13 5.25
N LEU A 2 -2.96 14.95 4.04
CA LEU A 2 -2.24 15.23 2.80
C LEU A 2 -2.13 16.74 2.51
N PRO A 3 -1.14 17.20 1.73
CA PRO A 3 -0.13 16.40 1.02
C PRO A 3 0.91 15.74 1.91
N LEU A 4 1.56 14.69 1.35
CA LEU A 4 2.80 14.12 1.86
C LEU A 4 3.97 14.74 1.09
N VAL A 5 4.97 15.27 1.80
CA VAL A 5 6.20 15.81 1.21
C VAL A 5 7.39 15.01 1.74
N VAL A 6 8.17 14.47 0.83
CA VAL A 6 9.44 13.78 1.08
C VAL A 6 10.55 14.64 0.49
N ASP A 7 11.59 14.93 1.27
CA ASP A 7 12.64 15.86 0.90
C ASP A 7 14.01 15.34 1.30
N GLY A 8 14.89 15.09 0.32
CA GLY A 8 16.26 14.62 0.48
C GLY A 8 16.39 13.31 1.24
N LEU A 9 15.39 12.42 1.13
CA LEU A 9 15.31 11.21 1.93
C LEU A 9 16.39 10.22 1.55
N GLY A 10 17.21 9.85 2.54
CA GLY A 10 18.17 8.76 2.45
C GLY A 10 17.96 7.74 3.55
N PHE A 11 18.23 6.47 3.24
CA PHE A 11 18.19 5.39 4.22
C PHE A 11 19.34 4.42 4.01
N SER A 12 20.11 4.15 5.06
CA SER A 12 21.25 3.23 5.04
C SER A 12 21.17 2.20 6.17
N VAL A 13 21.76 1.05 5.93
CA VAL A 13 21.95 -0.02 6.92
C VAL A 13 23.42 -0.47 6.82
N ARG A 14 24.16 -0.41 7.94
CA ARG A 14 25.59 -0.80 7.99
C ARG A 14 26.38 -0.14 6.85
N GLU A 15 26.26 1.19 6.70
CA GLU A 15 26.93 2.02 5.69
C GLU A 15 26.49 1.77 4.22
N GLN A 16 25.67 0.77 3.97
CA GLN A 16 25.09 0.55 2.64
C GLN A 16 23.82 1.40 2.46
N TRP A 17 23.85 2.31 1.49
CA TRP A 17 22.71 3.13 1.13
C TRP A 17 21.70 2.33 0.33
N LEU A 18 20.47 2.25 0.84
CA LEU A 18 19.33 1.59 0.21
C LEU A 18 18.35 2.60 -0.42
N LEU A 19 18.35 3.84 0.05
CA LEU A 19 17.70 4.99 -0.58
C LEU A 19 18.67 6.18 -0.54
N LYS A 20 18.66 6.98 -1.62
CA LYS A 20 19.58 8.09 -1.80
C LYS A 20 18.84 9.29 -2.38
N ASP A 21 18.76 10.38 -1.61
CA ASP A 21 18.25 11.69 -2.04
C ASP A 21 16.88 11.63 -2.75
N VAL A 22 15.94 10.90 -2.14
CA VAL A 22 14.59 10.72 -2.71
C VAL A 22 13.73 11.91 -2.30
N SER A 23 13.19 12.64 -3.30
CA SER A 23 12.33 13.80 -3.08
C SER A 23 11.09 13.75 -3.96
N PHE A 24 9.89 13.92 -3.38
CA PHE A 24 8.62 13.99 -4.10
C PHE A 24 7.51 14.57 -3.21
N SER A 25 6.38 14.89 -3.84
CA SER A 25 5.16 15.31 -3.14
C SER A 25 3.94 14.57 -3.68
N LEU A 26 3.06 14.12 -2.77
CA LEU A 26 1.82 13.41 -3.14
C LEU A 26 0.59 14.17 -2.68
N GLY A 27 -0.33 14.40 -3.61
CA GLY A 27 -1.65 14.95 -3.37
C GLY A 27 -2.65 13.96 -2.76
N ALA A 28 -3.89 14.44 -2.57
CA ALA A 28 -4.92 13.67 -1.86
C ALA A 28 -5.68 12.65 -2.72
N HIS A 29 -5.79 12.87 -4.02
CA HIS A 29 -6.80 12.20 -4.83
C HIS A 29 -6.27 11.07 -5.72
N ASP A 30 -4.98 11.09 -6.08
CA ASP A 30 -4.42 10.12 -7.03
C ASP A 30 -3.98 8.83 -6.33
N ARG A 31 -4.19 7.69 -6.99
CA ARG A 31 -3.60 6.41 -6.59
C ARG A 31 -2.16 6.39 -7.06
N THR A 32 -1.23 6.54 -6.12
CA THR A 32 0.21 6.60 -6.43
C THR A 32 0.83 5.22 -6.30
N PHE A 33 1.49 4.77 -7.36
CA PHE A 33 2.17 3.50 -7.40
C PHE A 33 3.68 3.69 -7.42
N ILE A 34 4.38 3.04 -6.49
CA ILE A 34 5.84 2.98 -6.44
C ILE A 34 6.26 1.73 -7.20
N VAL A 35 6.92 1.91 -8.33
CA VAL A 35 7.33 0.82 -9.24
C VAL A 35 8.84 0.79 -9.43
N GLY A 36 9.35 -0.31 -9.96
CA GLY A 36 10.78 -0.50 -10.24
C GLY A 36 11.22 -1.95 -9.98
N PRO A 37 12.46 -2.30 -10.32
CA PRO A 37 13.00 -3.65 -10.17
C PRO A 37 13.06 -4.10 -8.71
N ASN A 38 13.24 -5.41 -8.51
CA ASN A 38 13.46 -5.96 -7.17
C ASN A 38 14.76 -5.39 -6.58
N GLY A 39 14.73 -5.07 -5.28
CA GLY A 39 15.88 -4.44 -4.62
C GLY A 39 15.98 -2.91 -4.80
N ALA A 40 15.14 -2.27 -5.59
CA ALA A 40 15.18 -0.81 -5.80
C ALA A 40 14.88 0.05 -4.55
N GLY A 41 14.44 -0.54 -3.44
CA GLY A 41 14.13 0.19 -2.20
C GLY A 41 12.65 0.51 -1.99
N LYS A 42 11.73 0.06 -2.87
CA LYS A 42 10.30 0.39 -2.86
C LYS A 42 9.61 0.17 -1.50
N SER A 43 9.71 -1.04 -0.95
CA SER A 43 9.10 -1.37 0.35
C SER A 43 9.72 -0.61 1.52
N ILE A 44 11.00 -0.23 1.41
CA ILE A 44 11.67 0.61 2.41
C ILE A 44 11.08 2.02 2.36
N LEU A 45 10.99 2.62 1.18
CA LEU A 45 10.38 3.93 0.97
C LEU A 45 8.94 3.95 1.51
N LEU A 46 8.14 2.93 1.18
CA LEU A 46 6.77 2.79 1.65
C LEU A 46 6.70 2.77 3.20
N LYS A 47 7.57 2.00 3.86
CA LYS A 47 7.64 1.89 5.32
C LYS A 47 8.08 3.20 5.99
N ILE A 48 8.99 3.95 5.36
CA ILE A 48 9.42 5.26 5.86
C ILE A 48 8.28 6.27 5.72
N CYS A 49 7.58 6.33 4.58
CA CYS A 49 6.41 7.19 4.39
C CYS A 49 5.30 6.90 5.41
N HIS A 50 5.08 5.63 5.76
CA HIS A 50 4.15 5.21 6.81
C HIS A 50 4.65 5.56 8.23
N GLY A 51 5.94 5.79 8.44
CA GLY A 51 6.56 6.02 9.75
C GLY A 51 6.90 4.74 10.54
N LEU A 52 7.00 3.59 9.87
CA LEU A 52 7.51 2.33 10.46
C LEU A 52 9.03 2.31 10.54
N LEU A 53 9.70 3.00 9.63
CA LEU A 53 11.14 3.22 9.64
C LEU A 53 11.42 4.73 9.67
N SER A 54 12.50 5.12 10.34
CA SER A 54 12.99 6.49 10.31
C SER A 54 14.05 6.64 9.21
N PRO A 55 14.04 7.71 8.42
CA PRO A 55 15.11 7.96 7.45
C PRO A 55 16.43 8.21 8.15
N THR A 56 17.55 7.92 7.46
CA THR A 56 18.91 8.28 7.92
C THR A 56 19.18 9.76 7.67
N THR A 57 18.72 10.28 6.53
CA THR A 57 18.81 11.70 6.15
C THR A 57 17.49 12.17 5.53
N GLY A 58 17.31 13.47 5.44
CA GLY A 58 16.11 14.08 4.86
C GLY A 58 14.90 14.03 5.77
N THR A 59 13.73 14.34 5.22
CA THR A 59 12.49 14.46 6.00
C THR A 59 11.28 13.89 5.28
N VAL A 60 10.32 13.41 6.07
CA VAL A 60 8.97 13.01 5.62
C VAL A 60 7.96 13.83 6.41
N ARG A 61 7.19 14.65 5.70
CA ARG A 61 6.23 15.56 6.34
C ARG A 61 4.82 15.37 5.77
N TRP A 62 3.87 15.25 6.66
CA TRP A 62 2.45 15.33 6.36
C TRP A 62 1.94 16.73 6.67
N ALA A 63 1.04 17.26 5.85
CA ALA A 63 0.58 18.66 5.98
C ALA A 63 -0.06 18.97 7.32
N SER A 64 -0.66 18.00 8.01
CA SER A 64 -1.31 18.23 9.30
C SER A 64 -1.33 17.00 10.19
N GLY A 65 -1.52 17.26 11.49
CA GLY A 65 -1.64 16.25 12.55
C GLY A 65 -0.32 15.92 13.23
N SER A 66 -0.40 15.65 14.52
CA SER A 66 0.69 15.08 15.29
C SER A 66 1.05 13.68 14.78
N PHE A 67 2.24 13.19 15.10
CA PHE A 67 2.68 11.83 14.73
C PHE A 67 1.67 10.74 15.15
N ARG A 68 1.07 10.88 16.33
CA ARG A 68 0.03 9.96 16.82
C ARG A 68 -1.24 10.01 15.97
N GLU A 69 -1.71 11.19 15.62
CA GLU A 69 -2.90 11.37 14.77
C GLU A 69 -2.66 10.85 13.35
N GLN A 70 -1.47 11.12 12.79
CA GLN A 70 -1.09 10.60 11.48
C GLN A 70 -1.15 9.07 11.46
N ARG A 71 -0.58 8.39 12.47
CA ARG A 71 -0.65 6.92 12.59
C ARG A 71 -2.07 6.40 12.77
N GLN A 72 -2.95 7.15 13.39
CA GLN A 72 -4.37 6.77 13.52
C GLN A 72 -5.14 6.87 12.20
N ARG A 73 -4.69 7.71 11.29
CA ARG A 73 -5.32 7.97 9.98
C ARG A 73 -4.71 7.16 8.84
N GLN A 74 -3.75 6.28 9.16
CA GLN A 74 -3.06 5.43 8.21
C GLN A 74 -3.31 3.96 8.50
N ALA A 75 -3.26 3.13 7.46
CA ALA A 75 -3.17 1.69 7.57
C ALA A 75 -2.16 1.15 6.56
N MET A 76 -1.53 0.02 6.89
CA MET A 76 -0.59 -0.65 6.00
C MET A 76 -0.93 -2.13 5.88
N VAL A 77 -0.90 -2.63 4.65
CA VAL A 77 -0.99 -4.03 4.29
C VAL A 77 0.37 -4.48 3.77
N PHE A 78 0.92 -5.50 4.39
CA PHE A 78 2.22 -6.07 4.02
C PHE A 78 2.04 -7.15 2.94
N GLN A 79 3.09 -7.42 2.19
CA GLN A 79 3.14 -8.47 1.18
C GLN A 79 2.72 -9.84 1.74
N LYS A 80 3.21 -10.20 2.93
CA LYS A 80 2.77 -11.42 3.63
C LYS A 80 1.66 -11.09 4.62
N PRO A 81 0.47 -11.71 4.52
CA PRO A 81 -0.63 -11.48 5.45
C PRO A 81 -0.25 -11.81 6.89
N VAL A 82 -0.45 -10.86 7.81
CA VAL A 82 -0.31 -11.10 9.26
C VAL A 82 -1.70 -11.25 9.86
N LEU A 83 -2.05 -12.48 10.24
CA LEU A 83 -3.36 -12.84 10.76
C LEU A 83 -3.30 -13.35 12.19
N LEU A 84 -4.27 -12.93 13.00
CA LEU A 84 -4.45 -13.41 14.36
C LEU A 84 -5.06 -14.83 14.34
N ARG A 85 -4.79 -15.62 15.38
CA ARG A 85 -5.40 -16.95 15.60
C ARG A 85 -6.87 -16.81 16.04
N ARG A 86 -7.69 -16.21 15.18
CA ARG A 86 -9.11 -15.91 15.39
C ARG A 86 -9.86 -16.15 14.08
N SER A 87 -11.19 -16.10 14.11
CA SER A 87 -12.01 -16.11 12.90
C SER A 87 -11.74 -14.87 12.02
N ALA A 88 -12.14 -14.92 10.75
CA ALA A 88 -12.02 -13.78 9.85
C ALA A 88 -12.70 -12.52 10.44
N ARG A 89 -13.96 -12.64 10.89
CA ARG A 89 -14.69 -11.57 11.60
C ARG A 89 -13.91 -11.03 12.79
N ALA A 90 -13.45 -11.92 13.68
CA ALA A 90 -12.76 -11.51 14.89
C ALA A 90 -11.40 -10.83 14.63
N ASN A 91 -10.77 -11.07 13.47
CA ASN A 91 -9.60 -10.31 13.02
C ASN A 91 -9.95 -8.85 12.72
N VAL A 92 -11.09 -8.58 12.09
CA VAL A 92 -11.56 -7.23 11.78
C VAL A 92 -12.01 -6.52 13.06
N GLU A 93 -12.88 -7.16 13.86
CA GLU A 93 -13.39 -6.61 15.13
C GLU A 93 -12.26 -6.25 16.09
N TYR A 94 -11.19 -7.06 16.15
CA TYR A 94 -10.03 -6.78 17.00
C TYR A 94 -9.32 -5.49 16.57
N ALA A 95 -9.10 -5.27 15.30
CA ALA A 95 -8.46 -4.04 14.81
C ALA A 95 -9.29 -2.79 15.18
N LEU A 96 -10.60 -2.89 15.09
CA LEU A 96 -11.52 -1.82 15.49
C LEU A 96 -11.51 -1.60 17.02
N SER A 97 -11.47 -2.67 17.81
CA SER A 97 -11.40 -2.57 19.28
C SER A 97 -10.11 -1.88 19.76
N VAL A 98 -8.97 -2.17 19.12
CA VAL A 98 -7.68 -1.50 19.42
C VAL A 98 -7.75 0.01 19.11
N ARG A 99 -8.62 0.41 18.19
CA ARG A 99 -8.90 1.83 17.87
C ARG A 99 -9.99 2.45 18.75
N GLY A 100 -10.46 1.75 19.78
CA GLY A 100 -11.47 2.25 20.71
C GLY A 100 -12.90 2.30 20.15
N VAL A 101 -13.18 1.61 19.04
CA VAL A 101 -14.53 1.53 18.46
C VAL A 101 -15.41 0.67 19.36
N ALA A 102 -16.60 1.18 19.72
CA ALA A 102 -17.57 0.46 20.53
C ALA A 102 -17.95 -0.89 19.91
N LYS A 103 -18.17 -1.93 20.73
CA LYS A 103 -18.39 -3.31 20.28
C LYS A 103 -19.52 -3.45 19.26
N LYS A 104 -20.64 -2.72 19.44
CA LYS A 104 -21.75 -2.71 18.50
C LYS A 104 -21.32 -2.19 17.11
N ASP A 105 -20.68 -1.01 17.10
CA ASP A 105 -20.21 -0.37 15.86
C ASP A 105 -19.10 -1.20 15.18
N ALA A 106 -18.22 -1.81 15.97
CA ALA A 106 -17.17 -2.70 15.46
C ALA A 106 -17.76 -3.90 14.72
N ARG A 107 -18.84 -4.49 15.27
CA ARG A 107 -19.54 -5.60 14.64
C ARG A 107 -20.18 -5.19 13.31
N GLU A 108 -20.94 -4.09 13.32
CA GLU A 108 -21.58 -3.57 12.10
C GLU A 108 -20.58 -3.18 11.01
N ARG A 109 -19.43 -2.60 11.39
CA ARG A 109 -18.36 -2.28 10.43
C ARG A 109 -17.69 -3.54 9.91
N ALA A 110 -17.46 -4.54 10.76
CA ALA A 110 -16.88 -5.81 10.34
C ALA A 110 -17.79 -6.50 9.32
N ASP A 111 -19.11 -6.53 9.56
CA ASP A 111 -20.07 -7.11 8.61
C ASP A 111 -20.00 -6.43 7.25
N ARG A 112 -20.05 -5.10 7.22
CA ARG A 112 -19.98 -4.32 5.97
C ARG A 112 -18.71 -4.56 5.17
N VAL A 113 -17.54 -4.56 5.81
CA VAL A 113 -16.29 -4.76 5.07
C VAL A 113 -16.09 -6.21 4.64
N LEU A 114 -16.58 -7.19 5.40
CA LEU A 114 -16.56 -8.59 5.01
C LEU A 114 -17.50 -8.86 3.82
N GLU A 115 -18.63 -8.20 3.75
CA GLU A 115 -19.53 -8.23 2.60
C GLU A 115 -18.87 -7.61 1.37
N ALA A 116 -18.35 -6.38 1.49
CA ALA A 116 -17.68 -5.67 0.41
C ALA A 116 -16.43 -6.39 -0.13
N THR A 117 -15.78 -7.22 0.68
CA THR A 117 -14.61 -8.02 0.29
C THR A 117 -14.95 -9.47 -0.09
N GLY A 118 -16.24 -9.83 -0.14
CA GLY A 118 -16.70 -11.19 -0.50
C GLY A 118 -16.32 -12.27 0.52
N LEU A 119 -16.21 -11.90 1.81
CA LEU A 119 -15.79 -12.82 2.88
C LEU A 119 -16.93 -13.22 3.84
N THR A 120 -18.17 -12.83 3.56
CA THR A 120 -19.33 -13.07 4.45
C THR A 120 -19.52 -14.57 4.75
N ALA A 121 -19.48 -15.42 3.72
CA ALA A 121 -19.69 -16.86 3.86
C ALA A 121 -18.65 -17.56 4.74
N ILE A 122 -17.45 -16.98 4.85
CA ILE A 122 -16.31 -17.52 5.60
C ILE A 122 -15.98 -16.70 6.84
N ALA A 123 -16.84 -15.74 7.23
CA ALA A 123 -16.58 -14.81 8.33
C ALA A 123 -16.27 -15.51 9.66
N HIS A 124 -16.85 -16.68 9.91
CA HIS A 124 -16.65 -17.46 11.13
C HIS A 124 -15.51 -18.49 11.06
N ARG A 125 -14.92 -18.72 9.87
CA ARG A 125 -13.79 -19.65 9.71
C ARG A 125 -12.53 -19.09 10.34
N PRO A 126 -11.65 -19.93 10.91
CA PRO A 126 -10.34 -19.49 11.39
C PRO A 126 -9.54 -18.85 10.27
N ALA A 127 -9.01 -17.64 10.49
CA ALA A 127 -8.34 -16.87 9.43
C ALA A 127 -7.12 -17.59 8.82
N ARG A 128 -6.45 -18.45 9.60
CA ARG A 128 -5.24 -19.17 9.15
C ARG A 128 -5.50 -20.33 8.19
N VAL A 129 -6.73 -20.83 8.10
CA VAL A 129 -7.10 -21.92 7.18
C VAL A 129 -7.70 -21.41 5.87
N LEU A 130 -7.79 -20.10 5.71
CA LEU A 130 -8.22 -19.46 4.47
C LEU A 130 -7.16 -19.61 3.37
N SER A 131 -7.58 -19.60 2.11
CA SER A 131 -6.66 -19.55 0.97
C SER A 131 -5.83 -18.24 0.97
N GLY A 132 -4.73 -18.19 0.23
CA GLY A 132 -3.88 -17.01 0.15
C GLY A 132 -4.63 -15.74 -0.27
N GLY A 133 -5.49 -15.84 -1.30
CA GLY A 133 -6.31 -14.72 -1.75
C GLY A 133 -7.37 -14.29 -0.73
N GLU A 134 -8.00 -15.25 -0.03
CA GLU A 134 -8.93 -14.95 1.07
C GLU A 134 -8.22 -14.27 2.25
N GLN A 135 -7.02 -14.73 2.61
CA GLN A 135 -6.20 -14.12 3.65
C GLN A 135 -5.82 -12.69 3.29
N GLN A 136 -5.45 -12.44 2.04
CA GLN A 136 -5.08 -11.12 1.57
C GLN A 136 -6.30 -10.18 1.54
N ARG A 137 -7.46 -10.64 1.06
CA ARG A 137 -8.71 -9.87 1.16
C ARG A 137 -9.10 -9.57 2.61
N LEU A 138 -8.87 -10.50 3.54
CA LEU A 138 -9.14 -10.29 4.96
C LEU A 138 -8.22 -9.21 5.56
N VAL A 139 -6.94 -9.16 5.20
CA VAL A 139 -6.03 -8.10 5.67
C VAL A 139 -6.46 -6.75 5.12
N LEU A 140 -6.89 -6.68 3.84
CA LEU A 140 -7.47 -5.47 3.25
C LEU A 140 -8.76 -5.04 3.95
N ALA A 141 -9.71 -5.97 4.19
CA ALA A 141 -10.93 -5.71 4.93
C ALA A 141 -10.64 -5.13 6.33
N ARG A 142 -9.66 -5.71 7.04
CA ARG A 142 -9.21 -5.24 8.34
C ARG A 142 -8.66 -3.82 8.28
N ALA A 143 -7.86 -3.50 7.27
CA ALA A 143 -7.31 -2.17 7.05
C ALA A 143 -8.41 -1.15 6.68
N TRP A 144 -9.32 -1.52 5.78
CA TRP A 144 -10.43 -0.69 5.34
C TRP A 144 -11.44 -0.38 6.45
N ALA A 145 -11.71 -1.35 7.34
CA ALA A 145 -12.59 -1.15 8.50
C ALA A 145 -12.15 0.02 9.39
N LEU A 146 -10.86 0.34 9.42
CA LEU A 146 -10.29 1.47 10.17
C LEU A 146 -10.58 2.83 9.52
N ARG A 147 -11.12 2.85 8.28
CA ARG A 147 -11.37 4.07 7.48
C ARG A 147 -10.12 4.96 7.39
N PRO A 148 -8.99 4.45 6.91
CA PRO A 148 -7.77 5.23 6.83
C PRO A 148 -7.91 6.37 5.81
N GLN A 149 -7.27 7.52 6.07
CA GLN A 149 -7.10 8.56 5.05
C GLN A 149 -6.06 8.15 4.00
N VAL A 150 -5.06 7.36 4.42
CA VAL A 150 -4.03 6.81 3.52
C VAL A 150 -3.90 5.31 3.78
N LEU A 151 -4.03 4.51 2.72
CA LEU A 151 -3.78 3.07 2.74
C LEU A 151 -2.48 2.76 1.97
N PHE A 152 -1.52 2.22 2.70
CA PHE A 152 -0.25 1.74 2.14
C PHE A 152 -0.34 0.25 1.83
N LEU A 153 0.08 -0.14 0.63
CA LEU A 153 0.00 -1.52 0.13
C LEU A 153 1.37 -1.95 -0.39
N ASP A 154 1.95 -2.98 0.23
CA ASP A 154 3.25 -3.54 -0.18
C ASP A 154 2.99 -4.83 -0.94
N GLU A 155 2.97 -4.78 -2.28
CA GLU A 155 2.71 -5.90 -3.19
C GLU A 155 1.50 -6.77 -2.80
N PRO A 156 0.29 -6.20 -2.68
CA PRO A 156 -0.86 -6.88 -2.06
C PRO A 156 -1.40 -8.07 -2.85
N ALA A 157 -1.07 -8.21 -4.12
CA ALA A 157 -1.49 -9.31 -4.98
C ALA A 157 -0.34 -10.23 -5.42
N ALA A 158 0.85 -10.10 -4.81
CA ALA A 158 1.99 -10.94 -5.16
C ALA A 158 1.68 -12.43 -4.94
N HIS A 159 2.05 -13.26 -5.91
CA HIS A 159 1.89 -14.72 -5.87
C HIS A 159 0.43 -15.23 -5.84
N LEU A 160 -0.53 -14.40 -6.19
CA LEU A 160 -1.93 -14.81 -6.34
C LEU A 160 -2.24 -15.19 -7.79
N ASP A 161 -3.25 -16.04 -7.95
CA ASP A 161 -3.80 -16.32 -9.27
C ASP A 161 -4.55 -15.10 -9.86
N PRO A 162 -4.83 -15.08 -11.17
CA PRO A 162 -5.47 -13.93 -11.81
C PRO A 162 -6.84 -13.56 -11.21
N ALA A 163 -7.65 -14.55 -10.79
CA ALA A 163 -8.97 -14.30 -10.22
C ALA A 163 -8.86 -13.68 -8.83
N ALA A 164 -7.95 -14.16 -7.98
CA ALA A 164 -7.66 -13.58 -6.69
C ALA A 164 -7.05 -12.17 -6.82
N THR A 165 -6.18 -11.95 -7.80
CA THR A 165 -5.62 -10.64 -8.12
C THR A 165 -6.71 -9.64 -8.49
N ALA A 166 -7.63 -10.00 -9.39
CA ALA A 166 -8.75 -9.15 -9.77
C ALA A 166 -9.62 -8.79 -8.55
N ALA A 167 -9.93 -9.76 -7.69
CA ALA A 167 -10.70 -9.50 -6.47
C ALA A 167 -9.98 -8.55 -5.48
N ILE A 168 -8.64 -8.58 -5.40
CA ILE A 168 -7.84 -7.62 -4.62
C ILE A 168 -7.90 -6.22 -5.25
N GLU A 169 -7.77 -6.13 -6.57
CA GLU A 169 -7.84 -4.88 -7.32
C GLU A 169 -9.21 -4.19 -7.15
N ASP A 170 -10.29 -4.97 -7.20
CA ASP A 170 -11.66 -4.47 -6.93
C ASP A 170 -11.81 -3.89 -5.52
N VAL A 171 -11.24 -4.55 -4.52
CA VAL A 171 -11.25 -4.03 -3.14
C VAL A 171 -10.45 -2.74 -3.04
N ILE A 172 -9.26 -2.66 -3.66
CA ILE A 172 -8.44 -1.45 -3.68
C ILE A 172 -9.20 -0.28 -4.33
N GLN A 173 -9.88 -0.54 -5.44
CA GLN A 173 -10.70 0.45 -6.13
C GLN A 173 -11.85 0.95 -5.23
N GLN A 174 -12.55 0.06 -4.52
CA GLN A 174 -13.61 0.43 -3.60
C GLN A 174 -13.10 1.27 -2.44
N VAL A 175 -11.92 0.94 -1.87
CA VAL A 175 -11.27 1.71 -0.80
C VAL A 175 -10.89 3.12 -1.29
N SER A 176 -10.37 3.23 -2.52
CA SER A 176 -10.06 4.51 -3.15
C SER A 176 -11.33 5.35 -3.37
N ASN A 177 -12.39 4.75 -3.92
CA ASN A 177 -13.68 5.41 -4.16
C ASN A 177 -14.35 5.87 -2.84
N ALA A 178 -14.05 5.21 -1.72
CA ALA A 178 -14.48 5.62 -0.38
C ALA A 178 -13.67 6.79 0.20
N GLY A 179 -12.72 7.36 -0.57
CA GLY A 179 -11.95 8.54 -0.23
C GLY A 179 -10.60 8.29 0.44
N SER A 180 -10.11 7.06 0.50
CA SER A 180 -8.76 6.76 0.96
C SER A 180 -7.74 6.98 -0.14
N LYS A 181 -6.68 7.75 0.12
CA LYS A 181 -5.48 7.79 -0.74
C LYS A 181 -4.82 6.42 -0.75
N ILE A 182 -4.51 5.90 -1.93
CA ILE A 182 -3.75 4.66 -2.10
C ILE A 182 -2.30 4.99 -2.42
N ILE A 183 -1.36 4.37 -1.68
CA ILE A 183 0.07 4.36 -2.01
C ILE A 183 0.48 2.89 -2.06
N MET A 184 0.79 2.38 -3.25
CA MET A 184 0.99 0.95 -3.48
C MET A 184 2.35 0.68 -4.11
N VAL A 185 3.05 -0.32 -3.61
CA VAL A 185 4.23 -0.91 -4.26
C VAL A 185 3.77 -2.08 -5.12
N THR A 186 4.22 -2.12 -6.36
CA THR A 186 4.08 -3.27 -7.26
C THR A 186 5.22 -3.30 -8.28
N HIS A 187 5.48 -4.48 -8.83
CA HIS A 187 6.33 -4.67 -10.01
C HIS A 187 5.51 -5.09 -11.25
N ASP A 188 4.18 -5.23 -11.10
CA ASP A 188 3.27 -5.63 -12.17
C ASP A 188 2.76 -4.38 -12.94
N LEU A 189 3.26 -4.19 -14.16
CA LEU A 189 2.82 -3.12 -15.05
C LEU A 189 1.35 -3.26 -15.49
N GLY A 190 0.80 -4.47 -15.47
CA GLY A 190 -0.63 -4.69 -15.70
C GLY A 190 -1.48 -4.03 -14.60
N GLN A 191 -1.07 -4.15 -13.34
CA GLN A 191 -1.72 -3.46 -12.22
C GLN A 191 -1.58 -1.93 -12.34
N VAL A 192 -0.39 -1.45 -12.72
CA VAL A 192 -0.16 -0.02 -12.94
C VAL A 192 -1.15 0.51 -13.99
N ARG A 193 -1.27 -0.18 -15.12
CA ARG A 193 -2.18 0.21 -16.22
C ARG A 193 -3.65 0.25 -15.81
N ARG A 194 -4.09 -0.67 -14.94
CA ARG A 194 -5.50 -0.76 -14.52
C ARG A 194 -5.85 0.19 -13.38
N LEU A 195 -4.91 0.46 -12.48
CA LEU A 195 -5.24 1.09 -11.20
C LEU A 195 -4.50 2.40 -10.92
N ALA A 196 -3.26 2.59 -11.42
CA ALA A 196 -2.47 3.75 -11.06
C ALA A 196 -2.95 5.03 -11.78
N ASP A 197 -3.00 6.12 -11.05
CA ASP A 197 -3.15 7.47 -11.62
C ASP A 197 -1.77 8.12 -11.77
N GLU A 198 -0.87 7.88 -10.82
CA GLU A 198 0.48 8.43 -10.74
C GLU A 198 1.49 7.33 -10.42
N VAL A 199 2.68 7.44 -11.00
CA VAL A 199 3.80 6.51 -10.81
C VAL A 199 5.01 7.24 -10.25
N LEU A 200 5.65 6.62 -9.24
CA LEU A 200 7.00 6.91 -8.78
C LEU A 200 7.91 5.75 -9.20
N PHE A 201 8.79 5.98 -10.16
CA PHE A 201 9.73 4.97 -10.62
C PHE A 201 11.03 5.02 -9.82
N LEU A 202 11.30 3.94 -9.09
CA LEU A 202 12.47 3.80 -8.23
C LEU A 202 13.48 2.81 -8.85
N HIS A 203 14.75 3.21 -8.95
CA HIS A 203 15.84 2.37 -9.41
C HIS A 203 17.09 2.58 -8.56
N GLN A 204 17.71 1.51 -8.07
CA GLN A 204 18.93 1.53 -7.24
C GLN A 204 18.89 2.55 -6.09
N GLY A 205 17.74 2.65 -5.42
CA GLY A 205 17.53 3.55 -4.29
C GLY A 205 17.28 5.02 -4.64
N GLN A 206 17.13 5.37 -5.91
CA GLN A 206 16.87 6.72 -6.38
C GLN A 206 15.50 6.81 -7.06
N LEU A 207 14.81 7.93 -6.87
CA LEU A 207 13.60 8.26 -7.62
C LEU A 207 14.01 8.87 -8.96
N LEU A 208 13.82 8.14 -10.05
CA LEU A 208 14.19 8.61 -11.38
C LEU A 208 13.05 9.36 -12.08
N GLU A 209 11.79 8.96 -11.82
CA GLU A 209 10.64 9.62 -12.43
C GLU A 209 9.43 9.68 -11.48
N GLN A 210 8.70 10.79 -11.56
CA GLN A 210 7.34 10.96 -11.07
C GLN A 210 6.49 11.45 -12.24
N ALA A 211 5.46 10.70 -12.63
CA ALA A 211 4.64 11.01 -13.79
C ALA A 211 3.22 10.44 -13.65
N ALA A 212 2.28 10.97 -14.43
CA ALA A 212 0.98 10.31 -14.65
C ALA A 212 1.21 8.90 -15.22
N SER A 213 0.38 7.92 -14.80
CA SER A 213 0.61 6.52 -15.18
C SER A 213 0.59 6.29 -16.68
N GLY A 214 -0.31 6.97 -17.41
CA GLY A 214 -0.37 6.90 -18.88
C GLY A 214 0.90 7.41 -19.56
N ASP A 215 1.44 8.54 -19.09
CA ASP A 215 2.68 9.12 -19.62
C ASP A 215 3.88 8.24 -19.32
N PHE A 216 3.96 7.70 -18.09
CA PHE A 216 5.02 6.76 -17.70
C PHE A 216 5.03 5.52 -18.61
N LEU A 217 3.87 4.91 -18.85
CA LEU A 217 3.76 3.68 -19.65
C LEU A 217 4.00 3.90 -21.15
N ALA A 218 3.70 5.10 -21.68
CA ALA A 218 3.86 5.41 -23.09
C ALA A 218 5.16 6.13 -23.41
N HIS A 219 5.67 6.96 -22.51
CA HIS A 219 6.73 7.94 -22.76
C HIS A 219 7.70 8.07 -21.58
N ALA A 220 8.10 6.94 -20.96
CA ALA A 220 9.11 6.95 -19.91
C ALA A 220 10.38 7.71 -20.35
N LYS A 221 10.88 8.60 -19.49
CA LYS A 221 11.93 9.56 -19.84
C LYS A 221 13.34 8.98 -19.68
N SER A 222 13.60 8.28 -18.58
CA SER A 222 14.90 7.67 -18.31
C SER A 222 15.09 6.38 -19.12
N GLN A 223 16.33 6.01 -19.40
CA GLN A 223 16.63 4.76 -20.07
C GLN A 223 16.17 3.55 -19.27
N GLU A 224 16.37 3.62 -17.95
CA GLU A 224 15.99 2.58 -16.98
C GLU A 224 14.47 2.41 -16.93
N ALA A 225 13.71 3.51 -16.95
CA ALA A 225 12.26 3.45 -16.96
C ALA A 225 11.72 2.83 -18.25
N ARG A 226 12.28 3.20 -19.40
CA ARG A 226 11.94 2.58 -20.71
C ARG A 226 12.22 1.09 -20.70
N ALA A 227 13.43 0.68 -20.29
CA ALA A 227 13.79 -0.73 -20.17
C ALA A 227 12.86 -1.50 -19.24
N PHE A 228 12.47 -0.88 -18.10
CA PHE A 228 11.51 -1.47 -17.16
C PHE A 228 10.12 -1.66 -17.80
N VAL A 229 9.61 -0.64 -18.50
CA VAL A 229 8.30 -0.72 -19.20
C VAL A 229 8.31 -1.76 -20.31
N GLU A 230 9.43 -1.92 -21.02
CA GLU A 230 9.63 -2.92 -22.07
C GLU A 230 9.89 -4.34 -21.53
N GLY A 231 9.98 -4.51 -20.22
CA GLY A 231 10.25 -5.82 -19.57
C GLY A 231 11.69 -6.30 -19.73
N GLN A 232 12.63 -5.39 -20.00
CA GLN A 232 14.05 -5.71 -20.05
C GLN A 232 14.63 -5.91 -18.64
N LEU A 233 15.66 -6.75 -18.53
CA LEU A 233 16.36 -6.98 -17.27
C LEU A 233 17.21 -5.75 -16.91
N LEU A 234 16.93 -5.17 -15.76
CA LEU A 234 17.72 -4.11 -15.15
C LEU A 234 18.62 -4.70 -14.06
N TRP A 235 19.92 -4.57 -14.23
CA TRP A 235 20.96 -5.03 -13.29
C TRP A 235 21.43 -3.91 -12.36
#